data_7af29775a74c64b227be7a9f6811387e
#
_entry.id   7af29775a74c64b227be7a9f6811387e
#
_cell.length_a   1.000
_cell.length_b   1.000
_cell.length_c   1.000
_cell.angle_alpha   90.00
_cell.angle_beta   90.00
_cell.angle_gamma   90.00
#
_symmetry.space_group_name_H-M   'P 1'
#
loop_
_entity.id
_entity.type
_entity.pdbx_description
1 polymer ?
#
loop_
_entity_poly.entity_id
_entity_poly.type
_entity_poly.pdbx_seq_one_letter_code
_entity_poly.pdbx_strand_id
1 'polypeptide(L)'
;METLRDMGFGPERSNKGNVLVELGGEGEPLVLASHVDTLGAMVRSIKDNGRLRPTTLGGHQWSTADGENCTVYTRDGKVFTGVVLNTEPSAHVLSLIHI
;
A
#
# COMPACT_ATOMS: atom_id res chain seq x y z
N MET A 1 16.14 5.82 -4.94
CA MET A 1 17.36 6.18 -5.70
C MET A 1 18.63 6.06 -4.87
N GLU A 2 18.63 6.50 -3.62
CA GLU A 2 19.78 6.40 -2.71
C GLU A 2 20.23 4.94 -2.53
N THR A 3 19.33 4.05 -2.13
CA THR A 3 19.60 2.61 -2.00
C THR A 3 20.26 1.99 -3.24
N LEU A 4 19.85 2.38 -4.44
CA LEU A 4 20.45 1.86 -5.67
C LEU A 4 21.86 2.40 -5.89
N ARG A 5 22.13 3.64 -5.49
CA ARG A 5 23.50 4.21 -5.52
C ARG A 5 24.40 3.53 -4.51
N ASP A 6 23.89 3.25 -3.31
CA ASP A 6 24.63 2.54 -2.26
C ASP A 6 24.98 1.11 -2.68
N MET A 7 24.16 0.52 -3.56
CA MET A 7 24.44 -0.78 -4.19
C MET A 7 25.41 -0.69 -5.38
N GLY A 8 25.89 0.50 -5.73
CA GLY A 8 26.86 0.72 -6.82
C GLY A 8 26.25 0.94 -8.22
N PHE A 9 24.91 1.12 -8.31
CA PHE A 9 24.24 1.39 -9.57
C PHE A 9 24.16 2.89 -9.88
N GLY A 10 23.97 3.23 -11.16
CA GLY A 10 23.72 4.57 -11.66
C GLY A 10 22.24 4.82 -11.98
N PRO A 11 21.35 5.00 -10.96
CA PRO A 11 19.94 5.18 -11.23
C PRO A 11 19.64 6.54 -11.85
N GLU A 12 18.86 6.52 -12.93
CA GLU A 12 18.31 7.69 -13.57
C GLU A 12 16.81 7.83 -13.24
N ARG A 13 16.34 9.07 -13.18
CA ARG A 13 14.93 9.35 -12.95
C ARG A 13 14.31 9.98 -14.18
N SER A 14 13.26 9.36 -14.71
CA SER A 14 12.48 9.91 -15.79
C SER A 14 11.67 11.15 -15.34
N ASN A 15 11.18 11.92 -16.30
CA ASN A 15 10.31 13.08 -16.05
C ASN A 15 8.96 12.70 -15.42
N LYS A 16 8.54 11.43 -15.51
CA LYS A 16 7.34 10.90 -14.85
C LYS A 16 7.62 10.28 -13.48
N GLY A 17 8.88 10.31 -13.02
CA GLY A 17 9.27 9.82 -11.72
C GLY A 17 9.69 8.36 -11.66
N ASN A 18 9.64 7.62 -12.77
CA ASN A 18 10.16 6.26 -12.82
C ASN A 18 11.68 6.26 -12.59
N VAL A 19 12.17 5.23 -11.92
CA VAL A 19 13.60 5.00 -11.73
C VAL A 19 14.06 3.93 -12.70
N LEU A 20 15.08 4.23 -13.47
CA LEU A 20 15.70 3.34 -14.45
C LEU A 20 17.12 3.03 -13.99
N VAL A 21 17.52 1.79 -14.13
CA VAL A 21 18.89 1.33 -13.86
C VAL A 21 19.31 0.44 -15.03
N GLU A 22 20.41 0.78 -15.63
CA GLU A 22 21.03 -0.07 -16.63
C GLU A 22 21.98 -1.04 -15.94
N LEU A 23 21.72 -2.33 -16.12
CA LEU A 23 22.51 -3.41 -15.50
C LEU A 23 23.66 -3.89 -16.41
N GLY A 24 23.70 -3.39 -17.64
CA GLY A 24 24.63 -3.85 -18.64
C GLY A 24 24.24 -5.21 -19.23
N GLY A 25 25.17 -5.80 -19.96
CA GLY A 25 24.99 -7.07 -20.67
C GLY A 25 25.20 -6.95 -22.16
N GLU A 26 25.09 -8.07 -22.86
CA GLU A 26 25.18 -8.16 -24.31
C GLU A 26 23.96 -8.91 -24.87
N GLY A 27 23.57 -8.58 -26.10
CA GLY A 27 22.46 -9.22 -26.81
C GLY A 27 21.19 -8.35 -26.85
N GLU A 28 20.03 -8.99 -27.05
CA GLU A 28 18.74 -8.28 -27.10
C GLU A 28 18.37 -7.68 -25.75
N PRO A 29 17.87 -6.43 -25.71
CA PRO A 29 17.51 -5.78 -24.47
C PRO A 29 16.40 -6.51 -23.72
N LEU A 30 16.60 -6.77 -22.42
CA LEU A 30 15.61 -7.28 -21.50
C LEU A 30 15.25 -6.20 -20.48
N VAL A 31 13.96 -5.91 -20.36
CA VAL A 31 13.44 -4.95 -19.36
C VAL A 31 12.78 -5.70 -18.21
N LEU A 32 13.28 -5.49 -17.01
CA LEU A 32 12.62 -5.92 -15.77
C LEU A 32 11.85 -4.73 -15.19
N ALA A 33 10.54 -4.84 -15.14
CA ALA A 33 9.67 -3.81 -14.59
C ALA A 33 9.06 -4.22 -13.26
N SER A 34 9.06 -3.31 -12.30
CA SER A 34 8.48 -3.50 -10.98
C SER A 34 7.94 -2.18 -10.45
N HIS A 35 7.17 -2.24 -9.36
CA HIS A 35 6.68 -1.05 -8.65
C HIS A 35 6.97 -1.16 -7.16
N VAL A 36 7.04 -0.02 -6.48
CA VAL A 36 7.33 0.08 -5.04
C VAL A 36 6.14 0.56 -4.23
N ASP A 37 5.08 1.03 -4.89
CA ASP A 37 3.83 1.35 -4.22
C ASP A 37 3.13 0.09 -3.74
N THR A 38 2.56 0.17 -2.54
CA THR A 38 1.82 -0.93 -1.91
C THR A 38 0.33 -0.60 -1.83
N LEU A 39 -0.48 -1.63 -1.66
CA LEU A 39 -1.86 -1.46 -1.27
C LEU A 39 -1.94 -0.77 0.10
N GLY A 40 -2.96 0.01 0.31
CA GLY A 40 -3.13 0.73 1.56
C GLY A 40 -4.49 1.42 1.66
N ALA A 41 -4.57 2.37 2.58
CA ALA A 41 -5.78 3.13 2.81
C ALA A 41 -5.46 4.58 3.14
N MET A 42 -6.40 5.45 2.82
CA MET A 42 -6.38 6.85 3.23
C MET A 42 -7.57 7.15 4.13
N VAL A 43 -7.35 7.89 5.22
CA VAL A 43 -8.42 8.29 6.11
C VAL A 43 -9.34 9.27 5.39
N ARG A 44 -10.60 8.87 5.18
CA ARG A 44 -11.65 9.69 4.57
C ARG A 44 -12.32 10.61 5.58
N SER A 45 -12.59 10.10 6.78
CA SER A 45 -13.18 10.85 7.88
C SER A 45 -12.90 10.20 9.22
N ILE A 46 -13.05 10.99 10.29
CA ILE A 46 -13.04 10.55 11.67
C ILE A 46 -14.49 10.61 12.15
N LYS A 47 -14.99 9.49 12.68
CA LYS A 47 -16.34 9.42 13.24
C LYS A 47 -16.40 10.04 14.63
N ASP A 48 -17.60 10.40 15.11
CA ASP A 48 -17.80 11.00 16.44
C ASP A 48 -17.31 10.11 17.60
N ASN A 49 -17.28 8.81 17.40
CA ASN A 49 -16.73 7.83 18.35
C ASN A 49 -15.21 7.63 18.24
N GLY A 50 -14.51 8.47 17.48
CA GLY A 50 -13.06 8.41 17.26
C GLY A 50 -12.59 7.36 16.26
N ARG A 51 -13.47 6.53 15.72
CA ARG A 51 -13.09 5.54 14.69
C ARG A 51 -12.78 6.21 13.37
N LEU A 52 -11.77 5.71 12.69
CA LEU A 52 -11.40 6.16 11.35
C LEU A 52 -12.26 5.45 10.30
N ARG A 53 -12.72 6.20 9.31
CA ARG A 53 -13.35 5.66 8.10
C ARG A 53 -12.35 5.79 6.95
N PRO A 54 -11.73 4.68 6.52
CA PRO A 54 -10.77 4.71 5.43
C PRO A 54 -11.46 4.59 4.06
N THR A 55 -10.69 4.94 3.01
CA THR A 55 -10.94 4.56 1.62
C THR A 55 -9.73 3.80 1.10
N THR A 56 -9.95 2.86 0.20
CA THR A 56 -8.87 2.03 -0.37
C THR A 56 -7.93 2.85 -1.23
N LEU A 57 -6.64 2.52 -1.17
CA LEU A 57 -5.63 2.87 -2.15
C LEU A 57 -5.21 1.57 -2.83
N GLY A 58 -5.50 1.46 -4.13
CA GLY A 58 -5.35 0.23 -4.89
C GLY A 58 -6.54 -0.72 -4.76
N GLY A 59 -6.45 -1.86 -5.45
CA GLY A 59 -7.52 -2.83 -5.58
C GLY A 59 -7.43 -3.94 -4.53
N HIS A 60 -7.94 -3.71 -3.33
CA HIS A 60 -8.10 -4.77 -2.32
C HIS A 60 -9.50 -4.73 -1.70
N GLN A 61 -9.91 -5.85 -1.12
CA GLN A 61 -11.15 -5.96 -0.39
C GLN A 61 -10.92 -5.83 1.11
N TRP A 62 -11.76 -5.06 1.80
CA TRP A 62 -11.65 -4.85 3.26
C TRP A 62 -11.80 -6.14 4.07
N SER A 63 -12.54 -7.12 3.54
CA SER A 63 -12.69 -8.43 4.19
C SER A 63 -11.36 -9.18 4.37
N THR A 64 -10.36 -8.89 3.54
CA THR A 64 -9.03 -9.51 3.66
C THR A 64 -8.15 -8.83 4.69
N ALA A 65 -8.55 -7.66 5.17
CA ALA A 65 -7.83 -6.89 6.17
C ALA A 65 -8.50 -6.89 7.55
N ASP A 66 -9.63 -7.59 7.70
CA ASP A 66 -10.36 -7.64 8.97
C ASP A 66 -9.52 -8.37 10.04
N GLY A 67 -9.32 -7.72 11.17
CA GLY A 67 -8.45 -8.21 12.25
C GLY A 67 -6.97 -7.86 12.09
N GLU A 68 -6.54 -7.35 10.96
CA GLU A 68 -5.14 -7.02 10.71
C GLU A 68 -4.70 -5.72 11.40
N ASN A 69 -3.46 -5.71 11.86
CA ASN A 69 -2.83 -4.51 12.39
C ASN A 69 -2.54 -3.50 11.28
N CYS A 70 -2.77 -2.24 11.57
CA CYS A 70 -2.46 -1.15 10.65
C CYS A 70 -1.64 -0.06 11.31
N THR A 71 -0.91 0.68 10.51
CA THR A 71 -0.16 1.86 10.91
C THR A 71 -0.76 3.08 10.23
N VAL A 72 -1.10 4.09 11.02
CA VAL A 72 -1.66 5.35 10.55
C VAL A 72 -0.60 6.44 10.65
N TYR A 73 -0.22 7.01 9.53
CA TYR A 73 0.69 8.14 9.43
C TYR A 73 -0.10 9.43 9.27
N THR A 74 0.17 10.41 10.12
CA THR A 74 -0.47 11.72 10.05
C THR A 74 0.37 12.71 9.24
N ARG A 75 -0.24 13.81 8.81
CA ARG A 75 0.46 14.86 8.05
C ARG A 75 1.53 15.60 8.86
N ASP A 76 1.39 15.63 10.19
CA ASP A 76 2.37 16.20 11.12
C ASP A 76 3.45 15.20 11.55
N GLY A 77 3.51 14.04 10.90
CA GLY A 77 4.55 13.03 11.10
C GLY A 77 4.35 12.11 12.30
N LYS A 78 3.21 12.18 13.00
CA LYS A 78 2.91 11.23 14.06
C LYS A 78 2.50 9.89 13.50
N VAL A 79 2.76 8.84 14.26
CA VAL A 79 2.48 7.46 13.90
C VAL A 79 1.62 6.82 14.97
N PHE A 80 0.52 6.23 14.56
CA PHE A 80 -0.39 5.48 15.42
C PHE A 80 -0.52 4.05 14.92
N THR A 81 -0.70 3.12 15.84
CA THR A 81 -1.07 1.74 15.53
C THR A 81 -2.55 1.53 15.78
N GLY A 82 -3.16 0.65 15.02
CA GLY A 82 -4.57 0.31 15.15
C GLY A 82 -4.86 -1.05 14.56
N VAL A 83 -6.12 -1.44 14.61
CA VAL A 83 -6.63 -2.68 14.02
C VAL A 83 -7.76 -2.33 13.07
N VAL A 84 -7.75 -2.95 11.92
CA VAL A 84 -8.87 -2.88 10.97
C VAL A 84 -9.99 -3.78 11.49
N LEU A 85 -11.16 -3.22 11.70
CA LEU A 85 -12.32 -3.97 12.18
C LEU A 85 -13.51 -3.74 11.27
N ASN A 86 -14.18 -4.83 10.92
CA ASN A 86 -15.50 -4.74 10.32
C ASN A 86 -16.50 -4.14 11.33
N THR A 87 -17.39 -3.29 10.86
CA THR A 87 -18.44 -2.69 11.71
C THR A 87 -19.56 -3.67 12.03
N GLU A 88 -19.68 -4.73 11.25
CA GLU A 88 -20.70 -5.78 11.38
C GLU A 88 -20.04 -7.17 11.25
N PRO A 89 -19.27 -7.60 12.25
CA PRO A 89 -18.44 -8.81 12.16
C PRO A 89 -19.24 -10.13 12.26
N SER A 90 -20.56 -10.07 12.34
CA SER A 90 -21.39 -11.26 12.48
C SER A 90 -21.48 -12.07 11.20
N ALA A 91 -21.17 -13.36 11.27
CA ALA A 91 -21.39 -14.31 10.17
C ALA A 91 -22.85 -14.39 9.69
N HIS A 92 -23.80 -13.97 10.53
CA HIS A 92 -25.21 -13.91 10.20
C HIS A 92 -25.62 -12.67 9.40
N VAL A 93 -24.82 -11.60 9.44
CA VAL A 93 -25.04 -10.36 8.67
C VAL A 93 -24.37 -10.45 7.30
N LEU A 94 -23.18 -11.04 7.25
CA LEU A 94 -22.52 -11.38 6.00
C LEU A 94 -22.99 -12.80 5.64
N SER A 95 -24.08 -12.93 4.93
CA SER A 95 -24.53 -14.20 4.37
C SER A 95 -23.46 -14.72 3.40
N LEU A 96 -22.45 -15.37 3.93
CA LEU A 96 -21.43 -16.07 3.16
C LEU A 96 -21.91 -17.45 2.68
N ILE A 97 -23.19 -17.76 2.85
CA ILE A 97 -23.79 -19.00 2.39
C ILE A 97 -24.65 -18.71 1.16
N HIS A 98 -24.01 -18.41 0.06
CA HIS A 98 -24.47 -18.72 -1.26
C HIS A 98 -23.34 -19.44 -1.98
N ILE A 99 -23.17 -20.69 -1.62
CA ILE A 99 -22.50 -21.68 -2.47
C ILE A 99 -23.58 -22.28 -3.37
#